data_3cba77142c01e2d5fbeed6c8a8c2d242
#
_entry.id   3cba77142c01e2d5fbeed6c8a8c2d242
#
_cell.length_a   1.000
_cell.length_b   1.000
_cell.length_c   1.000
_cell.angle_alpha   90.00
_cell.angle_beta   90.00
_cell.angle_gamma   90.00
#
_symmetry.space_group_name_H-M   'P 1'
#
loop_
_entity.id
_entity.type
_entity.pdbx_description
1 polymer ?
#
loop_
_entity_poly.entity_id
_entity_poly.type
_entity_poly.pdbx_seq_one_letter_code
_entity_poly.pdbx_strand_id
1 'polypeptide(L)'
;NMNLIHFYEDYPSGKLYSGDENSKWLIGAKTPLDSIAKSTFYPQVRELVNGLTTWQAVGKILEWMQSGLKYGYDDEIWGRDRMFFPSETLYYPYADCEDKAILFSAVVRDVLNLDVLLLYWDEPVGHLATAINFPIVEGNAEYVMYNDKKYVICDPTCQYAPVGRRS
;
A
#
# COMPACT_ATOMS: atom_id res chain seq x y z
N ASN A 1 -14.22 -4.13 10.98
CA ASN A 1 -15.61 -3.65 10.87
C ASN A 1 -16.37 -4.47 9.83
N MET A 2 -17.05 -5.55 10.28
CA MET A 2 -17.74 -6.50 9.38
C MET A 2 -18.81 -5.85 8.52
N ASN A 3 -19.53 -4.86 9.02
CA ASN A 3 -20.54 -4.15 8.22
C ASN A 3 -19.91 -3.44 7.01
N LEU A 4 -18.72 -2.89 7.17
CA LEU A 4 -17.99 -2.26 6.06
C LEU A 4 -17.49 -3.31 5.05
N ILE A 5 -17.02 -4.46 5.53
CA ILE A 5 -16.57 -5.55 4.65
C ILE A 5 -17.76 -6.10 3.84
N HIS A 6 -18.89 -6.37 4.49
CA HIS A 6 -20.11 -6.81 3.79
C HIS A 6 -20.59 -5.76 2.78
N PHE A 7 -20.47 -4.45 3.11
CA PHE A 7 -20.78 -3.40 2.15
C PHE A 7 -19.87 -3.48 0.91
N TYR A 8 -18.57 -3.70 1.09
CA TYR A 8 -17.64 -3.83 -0.04
C TYR A 8 -17.79 -5.15 -0.81
N GLU A 9 -18.29 -6.22 -0.19
CA GLU A 9 -18.66 -7.46 -0.88
C GLU A 9 -19.84 -7.23 -1.85
N ASP A 10 -20.86 -6.49 -1.42
CA ASP A 10 -22.00 -6.13 -2.25
C ASP A 10 -21.66 -5.05 -3.29
N TYR A 11 -20.81 -4.11 -2.92
CA TYR A 11 -20.40 -2.95 -3.70
C TYR A 11 -18.87 -2.86 -3.81
N PRO A 12 -18.21 -3.78 -4.50
CA PRO A 12 -16.76 -3.73 -4.68
C PRO A 12 -16.33 -2.51 -5.50
N SER A 13 -15.09 -2.13 -5.43
CA SER A 13 -14.54 -0.92 -6.06
C SER A 13 -14.95 -0.74 -7.52
N GLY A 14 -14.99 -1.82 -8.31
CA GLY A 14 -15.42 -1.79 -9.70
C GLY A 14 -16.91 -1.45 -9.92
N LYS A 15 -17.76 -1.61 -8.89
CA LYS A 15 -19.15 -1.14 -8.92
C LYS A 15 -19.31 0.29 -8.40
N LEU A 16 -18.48 0.68 -7.46
CA LEU A 16 -18.55 2.02 -6.84
C LEU A 16 -17.95 3.10 -7.74
N TYR A 17 -16.96 2.74 -8.53
CA TYR A 17 -16.23 3.68 -9.38
C TYR A 17 -16.12 3.16 -10.81
N SER A 18 -16.61 3.93 -11.76
CA SER A 18 -16.57 3.63 -13.19
C SER A 18 -15.49 4.40 -13.95
N GLY A 19 -14.55 5.02 -13.24
CA GLY A 19 -13.43 5.76 -13.84
C GLY A 19 -12.34 4.82 -14.39
N ASP A 20 -11.29 5.43 -14.94
CA ASP A 20 -10.08 4.69 -15.30
C ASP A 20 -9.38 4.11 -14.06
N GLU A 21 -8.46 3.17 -14.27
CA GLU A 21 -7.74 2.48 -13.20
C GLU A 21 -6.95 3.45 -12.32
N ASN A 22 -6.29 4.45 -12.90
CA ASN A 22 -5.56 5.47 -12.14
C ASN A 22 -6.48 6.19 -11.15
N SER A 23 -7.70 6.51 -11.55
CA SER A 23 -8.70 7.13 -10.68
C SER A 23 -9.14 6.20 -9.56
N LYS A 24 -9.33 4.90 -9.83
CA LYS A 24 -9.67 3.90 -8.81
C LYS A 24 -8.56 3.79 -7.76
N TRP A 25 -7.31 3.62 -8.18
CA TRP A 25 -6.17 3.51 -7.26
C TRP A 25 -6.02 4.76 -6.38
N LEU A 26 -6.19 5.95 -6.96
CA LEU A 26 -6.12 7.20 -6.20
C LEU A 26 -7.24 7.30 -5.15
N ILE A 27 -8.45 6.87 -5.50
CA ILE A 27 -9.58 6.84 -4.57
C ILE A 27 -9.30 5.82 -3.46
N GLY A 28 -8.83 4.61 -3.80
CA GLY A 28 -8.41 3.60 -2.83
C GLY A 28 -7.36 4.13 -1.86
N ALA A 29 -6.30 4.76 -2.38
CA ALA A 29 -5.22 5.33 -1.58
C ALA A 29 -5.67 6.51 -0.69
N LYS A 30 -6.70 7.26 -1.08
CA LYS A 30 -7.27 8.36 -0.29
C LYS A 30 -8.36 7.90 0.68
N THR A 31 -8.89 6.69 0.53
CA THR A 31 -9.88 6.14 1.45
C THR A 31 -9.20 5.73 2.75
N PRO A 32 -9.58 6.33 3.89
CA PRO A 32 -8.94 5.99 5.15
C PRO A 32 -9.36 4.60 5.64
N LEU A 33 -8.52 3.98 6.46
CA LEU A 33 -8.95 2.86 7.30
C LEU A 33 -10.12 3.29 8.17
N ASP A 34 -11.06 2.38 8.43
CA ASP A 34 -12.16 2.65 9.36
C ASP A 34 -11.66 2.83 10.81
N SER A 35 -12.51 3.41 11.65
CA SER A 35 -12.13 3.78 13.02
C SER A 35 -11.72 2.58 13.88
N ILE A 36 -12.32 1.41 13.67
CA ILE A 36 -11.97 0.19 14.40
C ILE A 36 -10.58 -0.30 13.98
N ALA A 37 -10.32 -0.38 12.66
CA ALA A 37 -9.01 -0.74 12.15
C ALA A 37 -7.92 0.25 12.62
N LYS A 38 -8.19 1.57 12.58
CA LYS A 38 -7.26 2.58 13.10
C LYS A 38 -6.97 2.39 14.59
N SER A 39 -7.97 2.12 15.41
CA SER A 39 -7.80 1.98 16.87
C SER A 39 -7.11 0.69 17.29
N THR A 40 -7.14 -0.35 16.46
CA THR A 40 -6.55 -1.66 16.77
C THR A 40 -5.22 -1.90 16.05
N PHE A 41 -5.11 -1.54 14.78
CA PHE A 41 -3.95 -1.81 13.94
C PHE A 41 -2.85 -0.76 14.08
N TYR A 42 -3.18 0.54 14.03
CA TYR A 42 -2.15 1.60 14.09
C TYR A 42 -1.35 1.63 15.40
N PRO A 43 -1.90 1.35 16.60
CA PRO A 43 -1.07 1.21 17.80
C PRO A 43 0.00 0.11 17.68
N GLN A 44 -0.32 -1.02 17.06
CA GLN A 44 0.64 -2.10 16.82
C GLN A 44 1.74 -1.68 15.82
N VAL A 45 1.37 -0.96 14.76
CA VAL A 45 2.35 -0.41 13.82
C VAL A 45 3.27 0.60 14.51
N ARG A 46 2.73 1.51 15.34
CA ARG A 46 3.53 2.48 16.10
C ARG A 46 4.49 1.79 17.07
N GLU A 47 4.07 0.72 17.72
CA GLU A 47 4.94 -0.09 18.58
C GLU A 47 6.05 -0.77 17.77
N LEU A 48 5.73 -1.35 16.62
CA LEU A 48 6.68 -1.99 15.71
C LEU A 48 7.81 -1.05 15.28
N VAL A 49 7.51 0.24 15.09
CA VAL A 49 8.46 1.24 14.58
C VAL A 49 9.03 2.15 15.68
N ASN A 50 8.67 1.92 16.93
CA ASN A 50 9.07 2.78 18.04
C ASN A 50 10.60 2.83 18.20
N GLY A 51 11.17 4.03 18.29
CA GLY A 51 12.61 4.25 18.44
C GLY A 51 13.44 4.06 17.15
N LEU A 52 12.81 3.74 16.02
CA LEU A 52 13.50 3.61 14.73
C LEU A 52 13.62 4.96 14.01
N THR A 53 14.65 5.10 13.17
CA THR A 53 14.72 6.20 12.20
C THR A 53 13.56 6.09 11.20
N THR A 54 13.21 7.17 10.51
CA THR A 54 12.17 7.15 9.48
C THR A 54 12.44 6.09 8.41
N TRP A 55 13.69 5.97 7.98
CA TRP A 55 14.11 4.95 7.01
C TRP A 55 13.88 3.52 7.51
N GLN A 56 14.33 3.24 8.72
CA GLN A 56 14.15 1.94 9.37
C GLN A 56 12.65 1.63 9.61
N ALA A 57 11.87 2.62 10.03
CA ALA A 57 10.43 2.48 10.27
C ALA A 57 9.68 2.09 8.98
N VAL A 58 9.95 2.78 7.87
CA VAL A 58 9.40 2.42 6.56
C VAL A 58 9.84 1.02 6.16
N GLY A 59 11.12 0.69 6.35
CA GLY A 59 11.65 -0.65 6.07
C GLY A 59 10.92 -1.76 6.85
N LYS A 60 10.60 -1.53 8.13
CA LYS A 60 9.84 -2.49 8.95
C LYS A 60 8.39 -2.65 8.49
N ILE A 61 7.73 -1.58 8.14
CA ILE A 61 6.35 -1.65 7.57
C ILE A 61 6.38 -2.36 6.22
N LEU A 62 7.39 -2.06 5.39
CA LEU A 62 7.57 -2.70 4.08
C LEU A 62 7.77 -4.22 4.21
N GLU A 63 8.69 -4.64 5.09
CA GLU A 63 8.94 -6.06 5.38
C GLU A 63 7.66 -6.79 5.85
N TRP A 64 6.89 -6.15 6.74
CA TRP A 64 5.61 -6.71 7.18
C TRP A 64 4.61 -6.84 6.02
N MET A 65 4.51 -5.83 5.15
CA MET A 65 3.60 -5.86 4.00
C MET A 65 3.97 -6.95 3.00
N GLN A 66 5.28 -7.12 2.76
CA GLN A 66 5.80 -8.13 1.83
C GLN A 66 5.59 -9.56 2.33
N SER A 67 5.81 -9.80 3.64
CA SER A 67 5.80 -11.14 4.22
C SER A 67 4.52 -11.51 4.96
N GLY A 68 3.82 -10.53 5.52
CA GLY A 68 2.63 -10.74 6.35
C GLY A 68 1.33 -10.94 5.56
N LEU A 69 1.28 -10.47 4.32
CA LEU A 69 0.15 -10.63 3.42
C LEU A 69 0.52 -11.56 2.26
N LYS A 70 -0.18 -12.70 2.16
CA LYS A 70 0.03 -13.64 1.07
C LYS A 70 -0.35 -12.97 -0.27
N TYR A 71 0.49 -13.16 -1.29
CA TYR A 71 0.15 -12.71 -2.63
C TYR A 71 -0.92 -13.63 -3.24
N GLY A 72 -1.91 -13.06 -3.90
CA GLY A 72 -2.95 -13.78 -4.62
C GLY A 72 -3.38 -13.01 -5.84
N TYR A 73 -3.58 -13.72 -6.95
CA TYR A 73 -4.07 -13.13 -8.19
C TYR A 73 -5.60 -13.05 -8.17
N ASP A 74 -6.12 -11.89 -8.49
CA ASP A 74 -7.55 -11.61 -8.49
C ASP A 74 -8.34 -12.55 -9.39
N ASP A 75 -7.85 -12.81 -10.60
CA ASP A 75 -8.51 -13.72 -11.53
C ASP A 75 -8.67 -15.14 -10.99
N GLU A 76 -7.69 -15.62 -10.20
CA GLU A 76 -7.74 -16.94 -9.60
C GLU A 76 -8.72 -17.02 -8.43
N ILE A 77 -8.85 -15.94 -7.69
CA ILE A 77 -9.60 -15.90 -6.43
C ILE A 77 -11.02 -15.37 -6.65
N TRP A 78 -11.16 -14.30 -7.45
CA TRP A 78 -12.42 -13.58 -7.67
C TRP A 78 -13.01 -13.79 -9.07
N GLY A 79 -12.23 -14.37 -10.01
CA GLY A 79 -12.60 -14.48 -11.42
C GLY A 79 -12.70 -13.13 -12.15
N ARG A 80 -12.10 -12.09 -11.57
CA ARG A 80 -12.06 -10.73 -12.12
C ARG A 80 -11.10 -9.87 -11.33
N ASP A 81 -10.61 -8.81 -11.94
CA ASP A 81 -9.89 -7.71 -11.28
C ASP A 81 -10.73 -7.05 -10.17
N ARG A 82 -10.16 -6.90 -8.97
CA ARG A 82 -10.84 -6.37 -7.79
C ARG A 82 -9.89 -5.66 -6.84
N MET A 83 -9.65 -4.39 -7.05
CA MET A 83 -8.93 -3.56 -6.09
C MET A 83 -9.63 -3.53 -4.72
N PHE A 84 -8.87 -3.77 -3.65
CA PHE A 84 -9.34 -3.64 -2.28
C PHE A 84 -9.18 -2.21 -1.75
N PHE A 85 -10.14 -1.79 -0.94
CA PHE A 85 -9.91 -0.66 -0.04
C PHE A 85 -9.01 -1.10 1.14
N PRO A 86 -8.32 -0.18 1.82
CA PRO A 86 -7.38 -0.55 2.89
C PRO A 86 -7.94 -1.48 3.97
N SER A 87 -9.22 -1.32 4.34
CA SER A 87 -9.86 -2.20 5.32
C SER A 87 -10.11 -3.62 4.80
N GLU A 88 -10.35 -3.79 3.50
CA GLU A 88 -10.47 -5.12 2.88
C GLU A 88 -9.12 -5.83 2.86
N THR A 89 -8.02 -5.13 2.51
CA THR A 89 -6.66 -5.70 2.50
C THR A 89 -6.24 -6.21 3.88
N LEU A 90 -6.69 -5.58 4.97
CA LEU A 90 -6.45 -6.08 6.33
C LEU A 90 -7.35 -7.27 6.71
N TYR A 91 -8.44 -7.46 6.02
CA TYR A 91 -9.42 -8.51 6.33
C TYR A 91 -9.15 -9.80 5.57
N TYR A 92 -8.90 -9.72 4.26
CA TYR A 92 -8.68 -10.90 3.44
C TYR A 92 -7.26 -11.47 3.63
N PRO A 93 -7.07 -12.80 3.53
CA PRO A 93 -5.77 -13.44 3.78
C PRO A 93 -4.77 -13.30 2.64
N TYR A 94 -5.15 -12.66 1.54
CA TYR A 94 -4.33 -12.43 0.35
C TYR A 94 -4.64 -11.06 -0.23
N ALA A 95 -3.67 -10.53 -0.95
CA ALA A 95 -3.72 -9.24 -1.62
C ALA A 95 -2.75 -9.25 -2.80
N ASP A 96 -3.07 -8.53 -3.87
CA ASP A 96 -2.18 -8.33 -5.00
C ASP A 96 -1.34 -7.05 -4.89
N CYS A 97 -0.79 -6.57 -6.01
CA CYS A 97 0.13 -5.43 -5.98
C CYS A 97 -0.58 -4.11 -5.62
N GLU A 98 -1.74 -3.83 -6.19
CA GLU A 98 -2.48 -2.61 -5.91
C GLU A 98 -3.02 -2.56 -4.49
N ASP A 99 -3.53 -3.68 -3.99
CA ASP A 99 -4.04 -3.79 -2.62
C ASP A 99 -2.96 -3.48 -1.60
N LYS A 100 -1.78 -4.10 -1.79
CA LYS A 100 -0.62 -3.88 -0.92
C LYS A 100 -0.10 -2.44 -1.02
N ALA A 101 0.00 -1.90 -2.24
CA ALA A 101 0.45 -0.52 -2.45
C ALA A 101 -0.50 0.51 -1.81
N ILE A 102 -1.81 0.30 -1.95
CA ILE A 102 -2.85 1.16 -1.36
C ILE A 102 -2.80 1.11 0.17
N LEU A 103 -2.76 -0.08 0.78
CA LEU A 103 -2.68 -0.22 2.23
C LEU A 103 -1.36 0.35 2.77
N PHE A 104 -0.23 0.05 2.12
CA PHE A 104 1.08 0.55 2.52
C PHE A 104 1.13 2.09 2.48
N SER A 105 0.59 2.70 1.42
CA SER A 105 0.52 4.16 1.32
C SER A 105 -0.30 4.79 2.45
N ALA A 106 -1.43 4.17 2.82
CA ALA A 106 -2.26 4.64 3.93
C ALA A 106 -1.52 4.56 5.27
N VAL A 107 -0.86 3.43 5.55
CA VAL A 107 -0.12 3.23 6.80
C VAL A 107 1.05 4.20 6.92
N VAL A 108 1.86 4.35 5.89
CA VAL A 108 3.03 5.25 5.90
C VAL A 108 2.60 6.71 6.06
N ARG A 109 1.57 7.12 5.36
CA ARG A 109 1.03 8.49 5.48
C ARG A 109 0.45 8.75 6.87
N ASP A 110 -0.39 7.84 7.38
CA ASP A 110 -1.15 8.08 8.60
C ASP A 110 -0.33 7.85 9.89
N VAL A 111 0.64 6.92 9.87
CA VAL A 111 1.45 6.60 11.05
C VAL A 111 2.76 7.39 11.08
N LEU A 112 3.41 7.57 9.94
CA LEU A 112 4.71 8.24 9.84
C LEU A 112 4.64 9.67 9.30
N ASN A 113 3.47 10.13 8.86
CA ASN A 113 3.24 11.46 8.27
C ASN A 113 4.19 11.77 7.10
N LEU A 114 4.40 10.80 6.21
CA LEU A 114 5.22 10.93 5.02
C LEU A 114 4.37 11.09 3.76
N ASP A 115 4.91 11.81 2.80
CA ASP A 115 4.32 11.97 1.46
C ASP A 115 4.58 10.73 0.63
N VAL A 116 3.54 10.15 0.03
CA VAL A 116 3.59 8.89 -0.72
C VAL A 116 2.97 9.06 -2.09
N LEU A 117 3.64 8.56 -3.12
CA LEU A 117 3.12 8.41 -4.47
C LEU A 117 2.81 6.94 -4.75
N LEU A 118 1.80 6.69 -5.56
CA LEU A 118 1.64 5.41 -6.25
C LEU A 118 2.45 5.46 -7.56
N LEU A 119 3.16 4.39 -7.86
CA LEU A 119 3.94 4.23 -9.09
C LEU A 119 3.38 3.05 -9.88
N TYR A 120 3.09 3.27 -11.15
CA TYR A 120 2.64 2.24 -12.05
C TYR A 120 3.63 2.02 -13.19
N TRP A 121 3.96 0.75 -13.45
CA TRP A 121 4.71 0.31 -14.62
C TRP A 121 3.84 -0.59 -15.48
N ASP A 122 3.74 -0.26 -16.75
CA ASP A 122 2.93 -1.02 -17.71
C ASP A 122 3.69 -2.24 -18.27
N GLU A 123 5.02 -2.15 -18.33
CA GLU A 123 5.90 -3.15 -18.93
C GLU A 123 6.87 -3.76 -17.89
N PRO A 124 7.18 -5.06 -17.93
CA PRO A 124 6.68 -6.11 -18.85
C PRO A 124 5.32 -6.68 -18.44
N VAL A 125 4.87 -6.43 -17.23
CA VAL A 125 3.57 -6.78 -16.67
C VAL A 125 3.11 -5.61 -15.82
N GLY A 126 1.85 -5.21 -15.92
CA GLY A 126 1.28 -4.14 -15.11
C GLY A 126 1.61 -4.35 -13.63
N HIS A 127 2.23 -3.36 -13.00
CA HIS A 127 2.65 -3.43 -11.60
C HIS A 127 2.48 -2.10 -10.88
N LEU A 128 1.85 -2.14 -9.71
CA LEU A 128 1.67 -0.98 -8.84
C LEU A 128 2.54 -1.11 -7.60
N ALA A 129 3.38 -0.11 -7.37
CA ALA A 129 4.18 0.05 -6.17
C ALA A 129 4.06 1.47 -5.60
N THR A 130 4.93 1.85 -4.70
CA THR A 130 4.92 3.15 -4.05
C THR A 130 6.27 3.85 -4.14
N ALA A 131 6.28 5.17 -3.93
CA ALA A 131 7.49 5.92 -3.64
C ALA A 131 7.23 6.93 -2.52
N ILE A 132 8.22 7.12 -1.66
CA ILE A 132 8.09 7.89 -0.43
C ILE A 132 9.09 9.04 -0.41
N ASN A 133 8.62 10.24 -0.04
CA ASN A 133 9.49 11.38 0.21
C ASN A 133 10.06 11.28 1.64
N PHE A 134 11.34 10.93 1.73
CA PHE A 134 12.06 10.85 3.01
C PHE A 134 12.73 12.16 3.37
N PRO A 135 12.76 12.55 4.65
CA PRO A 135 13.54 13.69 5.12
C PRO A 135 15.06 13.47 4.95
N ILE A 136 15.51 12.22 5.08
CA ILE A 136 16.89 11.79 4.86
C ILE A 136 16.86 10.51 4.03
N VAL A 137 17.58 10.51 2.90
CA VAL A 137 17.72 9.34 2.02
C VAL A 137 19.03 8.63 2.37
N GLU A 138 18.94 7.35 2.67
CA GLU A 138 20.10 6.52 3.01
C GLU A 138 20.62 5.74 1.79
N GLY A 139 21.93 5.63 1.67
CA GLY A 139 22.60 4.80 0.67
C GLY A 139 22.35 5.24 -0.79
N ASN A 140 22.45 4.27 -1.69
CA ASN A 140 22.21 4.45 -3.13
C ASN A 140 20.81 3.91 -3.51
N ALA A 141 19.79 4.65 -3.14
CA ALA A 141 18.40 4.27 -3.35
C ALA A 141 17.90 4.69 -4.74
N GLU A 142 17.09 3.83 -5.36
CA GLU A 142 16.31 4.17 -6.55
C GLU A 142 15.16 5.11 -6.18
N TYR A 143 14.94 6.12 -7.03
CA TYR A 143 13.94 7.15 -6.77
C TYR A 143 13.33 7.71 -8.05
N VAL A 144 12.21 8.38 -7.90
CA VAL A 144 11.60 9.23 -8.93
C VAL A 144 11.57 10.69 -8.45
N MET A 145 11.59 11.62 -9.41
CA MET A 145 11.39 13.04 -9.12
C MET A 145 9.96 13.45 -9.45
N TYR A 146 9.29 14.11 -8.53
CA TYR A 146 7.95 14.67 -8.73
C TYR A 146 7.83 15.99 -7.99
N ASN A 147 7.40 17.05 -8.70
CA ASN A 147 7.30 18.41 -8.15
C ASN A 147 8.56 18.85 -7.36
N ASP A 148 9.73 18.67 -7.97
CA ASP A 148 11.04 19.01 -7.39
C ASP A 148 11.40 18.28 -6.08
N LYS A 149 10.65 17.24 -5.72
CA LYS A 149 10.92 16.37 -4.58
C LYS A 149 11.39 14.99 -5.04
N LYS A 150 12.29 14.40 -4.26
CA LYS A 150 12.76 13.04 -4.45
C LYS A 150 11.86 12.06 -3.69
N TYR A 151 11.33 11.06 -4.41
CA TYR A 151 10.55 9.98 -3.83
C TYR A 151 11.26 8.66 -4.04
N VAL A 152 11.67 8.01 -2.96
CA VAL A 152 12.39 6.73 -2.96
C VAL A 152 11.42 5.59 -3.18
N ILE A 153 11.77 4.68 -4.10
CA ILE A 153 10.92 3.53 -4.46
C ILE A 153 10.82 2.56 -3.28
N CYS A 154 9.60 2.14 -2.98
CA CYS A 154 9.28 1.11 -2.00
C CYS A 154 8.24 0.17 -2.60
N ASP A 155 8.61 -1.09 -2.83
CA ASP A 155 7.73 -2.08 -3.44
C ASP A 155 7.16 -3.05 -2.38
N PRO A 156 5.91 -2.87 -1.94
CA PRO A 156 5.30 -3.70 -0.90
C PRO A 156 4.98 -5.13 -1.37
N THR A 157 5.18 -5.43 -2.64
CA THR A 157 4.89 -6.73 -3.25
C THR A 157 6.13 -7.59 -3.41
N CYS A 158 7.25 -6.97 -3.78
CA CYS A 158 8.51 -7.68 -4.03
C CYS A 158 9.14 -8.16 -2.73
N GLN A 159 9.06 -9.46 -2.46
CA GLN A 159 9.66 -10.04 -1.26
C GLN A 159 11.16 -9.74 -1.18
N TYR A 160 11.58 -9.32 0.00
CA TYR A 160 12.97 -8.98 0.35
C TYR A 160 13.55 -7.75 -0.38
N ALA A 161 12.80 -7.05 -1.21
CA ALA A 161 13.26 -5.77 -1.75
C ALA A 161 13.33 -4.72 -0.64
N PRO A 162 14.53 -4.19 -0.31
CA PRO A 162 14.63 -3.16 0.71
C PRO A 162 14.14 -1.82 0.19
N VAL A 163 13.99 -0.85 1.09
CA VAL A 163 13.72 0.55 0.72
C VAL A 163 14.75 1.02 -0.31
N GLY A 164 14.28 1.63 -1.39
CA GLY A 164 15.12 2.11 -2.48
C GLY A 164 15.48 1.04 -3.52
N ARG A 165 14.72 -0.05 -3.59
CA ARG A 165 14.84 -1.05 -4.66
C ARG A 165 13.45 -1.39 -5.21
N ARG A 166 13.40 -1.56 -6.53
CA ARG A 166 12.21 -2.12 -7.20
C ARG A 166 12.42 -3.61 -7.51
N SER A 167 11.33 -4.28 -7.80
CA SER A 167 11.33 -5.66 -8.32
C SER A 167 11.99 -5.75 -9.70
#